data_7708874e454f45804d9c68cb79636db5
#
_entry.id   7708874e454f45804d9c68cb79636db5
#
_cell.length_a   1.000
_cell.length_b   1.000
_cell.length_c   1.000
_cell.angle_alpha   90.00
_cell.angle_beta   90.00
_cell.angle_gamma   90.00
#
_symmetry.space_group_name_H-M   'P 1'
#
loop_
_entity.id
_entity.type
_entity.pdbx_description
1 polymer ?
#
loop_
_entity_poly.entity_id
_entity_poly.type
_entity_poly.pdbx_seq_one_letter_code
_entity_poly.pdbx_strand_id
1 'polypeptide(L)'
;MPEIVAMAHAVGAVTCVDGVSMAPHGFADVGALGTDIYLFSTYKTYGPHQGVMIVRRALADRLPNQGHFFNAGARTKRFTPAGPDHAQIAAAAGMADYIDALYSHHYGADSHTADSHTGDSQGTHSQGAHSQDGDSKAHDAAHRGRSVCALQRAYEDKTLAPLLDWLRGRNDLRILGNDHTDTATGRVPTVALHTARPAAAIATDLAAHGVMAGAGDFYAVRTIGALGCDPEAGVLRLSFVHYTSADEVEQLIWGLDATL
;
A
#
# COMPACT_ATOMS: atom_id res chain seq x y z
N MET A 1 3.18 -14.55 -1.21
CA MET A 1 2.57 -14.49 0.16
C MET A 1 1.52 -15.60 0.38
N PRO A 2 0.59 -15.92 -0.53
CA PRO A 2 -0.38 -17.02 -0.32
C PRO A 2 0.27 -18.36 0.03
N GLU A 3 1.38 -18.71 -0.59
CA GLU A 3 2.12 -19.94 -0.28
C GLU A 3 2.63 -19.99 1.17
N ILE A 4 3.16 -18.87 1.69
CA ILE A 4 3.60 -18.77 3.10
C ILE A 4 2.43 -18.96 4.05
N VAL A 5 1.28 -18.34 3.73
CA VAL A 5 0.05 -18.50 4.50
C VAL A 5 -0.40 -19.97 4.49
N ALA A 6 -0.38 -20.63 3.33
CA ALA A 6 -0.74 -22.04 3.22
C ALA A 6 0.21 -22.96 4.03
N MET A 7 1.50 -22.69 4.01
CA MET A 7 2.49 -23.43 4.82
C MET A 7 2.22 -23.25 6.32
N ALA A 8 1.92 -22.04 6.78
CA ALA A 8 1.58 -21.78 8.18
C ALA A 8 0.28 -22.50 8.59
N HIS A 9 -0.73 -22.45 7.76
CA HIS A 9 -2.01 -23.14 8.00
C HIS A 9 -1.85 -24.67 8.03
N ALA A 10 -0.94 -25.22 7.23
CA ALA A 10 -0.68 -26.67 7.21
C ALA A 10 -0.20 -27.21 8.58
N VAL A 11 0.40 -26.36 9.40
CA VAL A 11 0.82 -26.69 10.78
C VAL A 11 -0.09 -26.09 11.86
N GLY A 12 -1.27 -25.60 11.48
CA GLY A 12 -2.27 -25.04 12.40
C GLY A 12 -1.94 -23.64 12.94
N ALA A 13 -0.97 -22.95 12.35
CA ALA A 13 -0.62 -21.58 12.77
C ALA A 13 -1.63 -20.55 12.24
N VAL A 14 -1.89 -19.52 13.06
CA VAL A 14 -2.63 -18.33 12.65
C VAL A 14 -1.68 -17.36 11.96
N THR A 15 -2.12 -16.74 10.88
CA THR A 15 -1.32 -15.81 10.08
C THR A 15 -1.77 -14.36 10.27
N CYS A 16 -0.78 -13.47 10.44
CA CYS A 16 -1.00 -12.03 10.45
C CYS A 16 -0.05 -11.39 9.43
N VAL A 17 -0.61 -10.74 8.43
CA VAL A 17 0.16 -10.06 7.38
C VAL A 17 0.13 -8.57 7.61
N ASP A 18 1.30 -7.97 7.78
CA ASP A 18 1.49 -6.52 7.80
C ASP A 18 1.63 -5.99 6.37
N GLY A 19 0.61 -5.31 5.91
CA GLY A 19 0.55 -4.68 4.58
C GLY A 19 0.84 -3.18 4.59
N VAL A 20 1.31 -2.62 5.71
CA VAL A 20 1.49 -1.17 5.89
C VAL A 20 2.35 -0.53 4.81
N SER A 21 3.42 -1.18 4.37
CA SER A 21 4.30 -0.67 3.31
C SER A 21 3.83 -1.00 1.90
N MET A 22 2.92 -1.98 1.75
CA MET A 22 2.37 -2.36 0.44
C MET A 22 1.12 -1.59 0.08
N ALA A 23 0.28 -1.22 1.06
CA ALA A 23 -1.03 -0.61 0.83
C ALA A 23 -1.02 0.67 -0.02
N PRO A 24 -0.03 1.59 0.08
CA PRO A 24 0.02 2.77 -0.79
C PRO A 24 0.25 2.44 -2.28
N HIS A 25 0.76 1.24 -2.59
CA HIS A 25 1.04 0.77 -3.96
C HIS A 25 -0.05 -0.17 -4.50
N GLY A 26 -1.13 -0.34 -3.77
CA GLY A 26 -2.29 -1.14 -4.13
C GLY A 26 -2.83 -1.96 -2.98
N PHE A 27 -4.14 -1.94 -2.82
CA PHE A 27 -4.82 -2.75 -1.81
C PHE A 27 -4.71 -4.23 -2.16
N ALA A 28 -4.35 -5.03 -1.16
CA ALA A 28 -4.32 -6.48 -1.31
C ALA A 28 -5.75 -7.05 -1.35
N ASP A 29 -5.98 -8.04 -2.19
CA ASP A 29 -7.12 -8.93 -2.06
C ASP A 29 -6.88 -9.87 -0.87
N VAL A 30 -7.39 -9.48 0.31
CA VAL A 30 -7.19 -10.21 1.55
C VAL A 30 -7.83 -11.60 1.50
N GLY A 31 -8.89 -11.77 0.72
CA GLY A 31 -9.53 -13.06 0.46
C GLY A 31 -8.58 -14.01 -0.29
N ALA A 32 -7.97 -13.52 -1.38
CA ALA A 32 -7.01 -14.28 -2.18
C ALA A 32 -5.68 -14.53 -1.43
N LEU A 33 -5.23 -13.62 -0.56
CA LEU A 33 -4.08 -13.85 0.30
C LEU A 33 -4.28 -15.04 1.23
N GLY A 34 -5.51 -15.28 1.67
CA GLY A 34 -5.84 -16.36 2.57
C GLY A 34 -5.46 -16.13 4.02
N THR A 35 -4.89 -14.98 4.40
CA THR A 35 -4.45 -14.67 5.77
C THR A 35 -5.60 -14.53 6.76
N ASP A 36 -5.34 -14.79 8.05
CA ASP A 36 -6.35 -14.66 9.11
C ASP A 36 -6.50 -13.22 9.59
N ILE A 37 -5.40 -12.48 9.61
CA ILE A 37 -5.36 -11.06 9.98
C ILE A 37 -4.54 -10.32 8.89
N TYR A 38 -5.04 -9.16 8.47
CA TYR A 38 -4.32 -8.23 7.60
C TYR A 38 -4.34 -6.83 8.21
N LEU A 39 -3.19 -6.18 8.25
CA LEU A 39 -3.02 -4.86 8.85
C LEU A 39 -2.52 -3.87 7.80
N PHE A 40 -3.04 -2.63 7.84
CA PHE A 40 -2.42 -1.50 7.14
C PHE A 40 -2.73 -0.18 7.85
N SER A 41 -1.99 0.87 7.50
CA SER A 41 -2.22 2.21 8.03
C SER A 41 -2.80 3.13 6.96
N THR A 42 -3.86 3.83 7.30
CA THR A 42 -4.53 4.75 6.38
C THR A 42 -3.65 5.96 6.05
N TYR A 43 -2.84 6.46 7.01
CA TYR A 43 -1.96 7.62 6.79
C TYR A 43 -0.84 7.37 5.77
N LYS A 44 -0.47 6.11 5.52
CA LYS A 44 0.43 5.74 4.42
C LYS A 44 -0.31 5.49 3.11
N THR A 45 -1.64 5.49 3.15
CA THR A 45 -2.52 5.14 2.04
C THR A 45 -3.50 6.30 1.76
N TYR A 46 -2.97 7.53 1.81
CA TYR A 46 -3.67 8.78 1.48
C TYR A 46 -4.84 9.14 2.42
N GLY A 47 -4.88 8.57 3.60
CA GLY A 47 -5.94 8.74 4.59
C GLY A 47 -5.47 9.34 5.93
N PRO A 48 -6.34 9.39 6.93
CA PRO A 48 -6.04 9.92 8.26
C PRO A 48 -5.09 9.05 9.06
N HIS A 49 -4.58 9.56 10.18
CA HIS A 49 -3.62 8.83 11.03
C HIS A 49 -4.29 7.73 11.84
N GLN A 50 -4.60 6.62 11.16
CA GLN A 50 -5.23 5.43 11.74
C GLN A 50 -4.63 4.13 11.21
N GLY A 51 -4.82 3.05 11.98
CA GLY A 51 -4.59 1.66 11.55
C GLY A 51 -5.92 0.96 11.23
N VAL A 52 -5.89 0.11 10.23
CA VAL A 52 -6.99 -0.80 9.89
C VAL A 52 -6.55 -2.23 10.12
N MET A 53 -7.38 -2.99 10.82
CA MET A 53 -7.19 -4.42 11.04
C MET A 53 -8.38 -5.18 10.44
N ILE A 54 -8.10 -6.04 9.49
CA ILE A 54 -9.07 -6.95 8.89
C ILE A 54 -8.84 -8.33 9.52
N VAL A 55 -9.86 -8.90 10.13
CA VAL A 55 -9.79 -10.20 10.80
C VAL A 55 -10.82 -11.13 10.20
N ARG A 56 -10.42 -12.36 9.85
CA ARG A 56 -11.37 -13.38 9.42
C ARG A 56 -12.42 -13.64 10.49
N ARG A 57 -13.67 -13.74 10.06
CA ARG A 57 -14.81 -13.93 10.96
C ARG A 57 -14.61 -15.13 11.91
N ALA A 58 -14.20 -16.27 11.38
CA ALA A 58 -13.98 -17.49 12.16
C ALA A 58 -12.90 -17.32 13.25
N LEU A 59 -11.87 -16.51 13.00
CA LEU A 59 -10.86 -16.17 14.01
C LEU A 59 -11.42 -15.14 15.00
N ALA A 60 -12.08 -14.08 14.50
CA ALA A 60 -12.66 -13.04 15.34
C ALA A 60 -13.64 -13.61 16.38
N ASP A 61 -14.43 -14.63 16.02
CA ASP A 61 -15.39 -15.26 16.92
C ASP A 61 -14.71 -16.10 18.03
N ARG A 62 -13.47 -16.52 17.84
CA ARG A 62 -12.65 -17.29 18.80
C ARG A 62 -11.81 -16.41 19.72
N LEU A 63 -11.45 -15.21 19.28
CA LEU A 63 -10.60 -14.32 20.04
C LEU A 63 -11.37 -13.69 21.21
N PRO A 64 -10.74 -13.51 22.39
CA PRO A 64 -11.37 -12.84 23.52
C PRO A 64 -11.59 -11.36 23.20
N ASN A 65 -12.55 -10.74 23.89
CA ASN A 65 -12.77 -9.31 23.82
C ASN A 65 -11.53 -8.54 24.32
N GLN A 66 -11.02 -7.64 23.49
CA GLN A 66 -9.89 -6.74 23.81
C GLN A 66 -10.38 -5.31 24.09
N GLY A 67 -11.62 -5.00 23.78
CA GLY A 67 -12.27 -3.74 24.09
C GLY A 67 -12.88 -3.71 25.48
N HIS A 68 -13.59 -2.65 25.81
CA HIS A 68 -14.29 -2.54 27.08
C HIS A 68 -15.35 -3.65 27.23
N PHE A 69 -15.59 -4.11 28.47
CA PHE A 69 -16.47 -5.25 28.73
C PHE A 69 -17.87 -5.10 28.14
N PHE A 70 -18.46 -3.90 28.13
CA PHE A 70 -19.77 -3.68 27.54
C PHE A 70 -19.79 -3.82 26.01
N ASN A 71 -18.63 -3.82 25.35
CA ASN A 71 -18.51 -4.05 23.91
C ASN A 71 -18.33 -5.55 23.54
N ALA A 72 -18.27 -6.43 24.53
CA ALA A 72 -17.96 -7.85 24.29
C ALA A 72 -18.95 -8.54 23.33
N GLY A 73 -20.24 -8.13 23.35
CA GLY A 73 -21.27 -8.64 22.45
C GLY A 73 -21.27 -8.00 21.03
N ALA A 74 -20.53 -6.93 20.84
CA ALA A 74 -20.51 -6.19 19.56
C ALA A 74 -19.26 -6.59 18.75
N ARG A 75 -19.44 -7.47 17.74
CA ARG A 75 -18.32 -8.00 16.94
C ARG A 75 -17.40 -6.93 16.40
N THR A 76 -17.93 -5.80 15.90
CA THR A 76 -17.16 -4.69 15.33
C THR A 76 -16.43 -3.84 16.38
N LYS A 77 -16.73 -4.02 17.67
CA LYS A 77 -16.14 -3.22 18.75
C LYS A 77 -15.21 -3.99 19.66
N ARG A 78 -15.20 -5.32 19.55
CA ARG A 78 -14.42 -6.22 20.45
C ARG A 78 -12.92 -5.99 20.42
N PHE A 79 -12.40 -5.48 19.31
CA PHE A 79 -10.96 -5.27 19.11
C PHE A 79 -10.61 -3.77 19.04
N THR A 80 -11.57 -2.89 19.29
CA THR A 80 -11.35 -1.44 19.27
C THR A 80 -11.35 -0.93 20.70
N PRO A 81 -10.34 -0.14 21.13
CA PRO A 81 -10.37 0.54 22.42
C PRO A 81 -11.62 1.39 22.59
N ALA A 82 -12.04 1.60 23.83
CA ALA A 82 -13.13 2.52 24.14
C ALA A 82 -12.76 3.96 23.71
N GLY A 83 -13.74 4.70 23.15
CA GLY A 83 -13.54 6.07 22.71
C GLY A 83 -12.68 6.23 21.44
N PRO A 84 -12.97 5.49 20.35
CA PRO A 84 -12.26 5.67 19.09
C PRO A 84 -12.50 7.09 18.54
N ASP A 85 -11.52 7.61 17.79
CA ASP A 85 -11.66 8.87 17.07
C ASP A 85 -12.61 8.69 15.87
N HIS A 86 -13.89 9.00 16.08
CA HIS A 86 -14.92 8.84 15.06
C HIS A 86 -14.71 9.78 13.85
N ALA A 87 -14.10 10.94 14.05
CA ALA A 87 -13.81 11.88 12.96
C ALA A 87 -12.77 11.28 12.00
N GLN A 88 -11.69 10.72 12.53
CA GLN A 88 -10.69 10.05 11.70
C GLN A 88 -11.25 8.79 11.03
N ILE A 89 -12.11 8.01 11.73
CA ILE A 89 -12.76 6.85 11.12
C ILE A 89 -13.62 7.28 9.92
N ALA A 90 -14.42 8.34 10.08
CA ALA A 90 -15.23 8.87 8.99
C ALA A 90 -14.38 9.44 7.84
N ALA A 91 -13.28 10.12 8.14
CA ALA A 91 -12.38 10.69 7.15
C ALA A 91 -11.68 9.61 6.28
N ALA A 92 -11.58 8.36 6.76
CA ALA A 92 -11.04 7.26 5.95
C ALA A 92 -11.88 6.97 4.69
N ALA A 93 -13.14 7.40 4.60
CA ALA A 93 -13.95 7.31 3.40
C ALA A 93 -13.33 8.08 2.22
N GLY A 94 -12.62 9.19 2.47
CA GLY A 94 -11.92 9.95 1.45
C GLY A 94 -10.86 9.15 0.68
N MET A 95 -10.36 8.04 1.23
CA MET A 95 -9.48 7.13 0.49
C MET A 95 -10.23 6.41 -0.65
N ALA A 96 -11.49 6.01 -0.40
CA ALA A 96 -12.33 5.41 -1.42
C ALA A 96 -12.69 6.44 -2.50
N ASP A 97 -13.04 7.65 -2.08
CA ASP A 97 -13.34 8.77 -3.00
C ASP A 97 -12.14 9.08 -3.90
N TYR A 98 -10.92 9.03 -3.36
CA TYR A 98 -9.70 9.24 -4.14
C TYR A 98 -9.50 8.14 -5.20
N ILE A 99 -9.69 6.88 -4.85
CA ILE A 99 -9.60 5.76 -5.79
C ILE A 99 -10.69 5.87 -6.87
N ASP A 100 -11.91 6.24 -6.49
CA ASP A 100 -13.02 6.42 -7.43
C ASP A 100 -12.78 7.62 -8.38
N ALA A 101 -12.16 8.69 -7.89
CA ALA A 101 -11.76 9.83 -8.71
C ALA A 101 -10.67 9.44 -9.72
N LEU A 102 -9.64 8.67 -9.31
CA LEU A 102 -8.62 8.14 -10.22
C LEU A 102 -9.24 7.21 -11.28
N TYR A 103 -10.12 6.33 -10.87
CA TYR A 103 -10.81 5.45 -11.82
C TYR A 103 -11.61 6.25 -12.84
N SER A 104 -12.41 7.20 -12.38
CA SER A 104 -13.24 8.04 -13.24
C SER A 104 -12.40 8.87 -14.20
N HIS A 105 -11.25 9.38 -13.76
CA HIS A 105 -10.34 10.15 -14.61
C HIS A 105 -9.74 9.30 -15.75
N HIS A 106 -9.32 8.08 -15.45
CA HIS A 106 -8.60 7.25 -16.41
C HIS A 106 -9.48 6.33 -17.26
N TYR A 107 -10.66 5.96 -16.76
CA TYR A 107 -11.56 4.98 -17.39
C TYR A 107 -12.97 5.53 -17.67
N GLY A 108 -13.32 6.72 -17.15
CA GLY A 108 -14.66 7.28 -17.24
C GLY A 108 -15.06 7.78 -18.64
N ALA A 109 -14.10 8.02 -19.53
CA ALA A 109 -14.39 8.49 -20.90
C ALA A 109 -15.09 7.41 -21.77
N ASP A 110 -14.89 6.12 -21.44
CA ASP A 110 -15.48 5.01 -22.19
C ASP A 110 -16.92 4.68 -21.76
N SER A 111 -17.39 5.20 -20.60
CA SER A 111 -18.74 4.96 -20.10
C SER A 111 -19.80 5.90 -20.68
N HIS A 112 -19.41 6.99 -21.33
CA HIS A 112 -20.33 7.98 -21.91
C HIS A 112 -20.85 7.63 -23.31
N THR A 113 -20.43 6.51 -23.90
CA THR A 113 -20.93 6.09 -25.22
C THR A 113 -22.05 5.05 -25.18
N ALA A 114 -22.46 4.58 -24.00
CA ALA A 114 -23.44 3.49 -23.88
C ALA A 114 -24.84 3.87 -23.41
N ASP A 115 -25.11 5.07 -22.87
CA ASP A 115 -26.45 5.43 -22.40
C ASP A 115 -26.89 6.85 -22.83
N SER A 116 -27.22 6.99 -24.11
CA SER A 116 -28.12 8.04 -24.58
C SER A 116 -29.39 7.38 -25.13
N HIS A 117 -30.28 6.94 -24.27
CA HIS A 117 -31.68 6.76 -24.62
C HIS A 117 -32.60 7.18 -23.45
N THR A 118 -33.17 8.33 -23.67
CA THR A 118 -34.46 8.89 -23.27
C THR A 118 -35.46 7.93 -22.64
N GLY A 119 -36.12 8.39 -21.56
CA GLY A 119 -37.37 7.83 -21.13
C GLY A 119 -37.84 8.33 -19.77
N ASP A 120 -38.61 9.43 -19.80
CA ASP A 120 -39.57 9.80 -18.75
C ASP A 120 -40.42 8.62 -18.30
N SER A 121 -40.58 8.42 -16.99
CA SER A 121 -41.90 8.16 -16.39
C SER A 121 -41.86 7.91 -14.88
N GLN A 122 -42.78 8.58 -14.29
CA GLN A 122 -43.30 8.60 -12.91
C GLN A 122 -43.31 7.29 -12.13
N GLY A 123 -43.05 7.49 -10.85
CA GLY A 123 -43.27 6.79 -9.61
C GLY A 123 -44.13 5.52 -9.54
N THR A 124 -43.62 4.62 -8.73
CA THR A 124 -44.44 3.93 -7.71
C THR A 124 -43.49 3.32 -6.65
N HIS A 125 -43.82 3.56 -5.37
CA HIS A 125 -43.17 2.92 -4.23
C HIS A 125 -43.44 1.40 -4.25
N SER A 126 -42.37 0.59 -4.18
CA SER A 126 -42.50 -0.77 -3.66
C SER A 126 -41.27 -1.09 -2.79
N GLN A 127 -41.56 -1.41 -1.54
CA GLN A 127 -40.61 -1.95 -0.56
C GLN A 127 -40.22 -3.39 -0.98
N GLY A 128 -38.93 -3.70 -0.90
CA GLY A 128 -38.45 -5.08 -0.90
C GLY A 128 -37.46 -5.44 -2.00
N ALA A 129 -36.19 -5.01 -1.88
CA ALA A 129 -35.04 -5.68 -2.52
C ALA A 129 -33.71 -5.12 -1.97
N HIS A 130 -33.37 -5.44 -0.71
CA HIS A 130 -32.15 -4.90 -0.07
C HIS A 130 -30.91 -5.79 -0.18
N SER A 131 -30.90 -6.89 -0.94
CA SER A 131 -29.75 -7.81 -1.00
C SER A 131 -28.98 -7.83 -2.32
N GLN A 132 -29.59 -7.53 -3.44
CA GLN A 132 -28.91 -7.61 -4.76
C GLN A 132 -28.14 -6.32 -5.14
N ASP A 133 -28.60 -5.17 -4.70
CA ASP A 133 -27.97 -3.86 -5.01
C ASP A 133 -26.65 -3.66 -4.26
N GLY A 134 -26.50 -4.23 -3.07
CA GLY A 134 -25.29 -4.17 -2.26
C GLY A 134 -24.13 -4.97 -2.86
N ASP A 135 -24.40 -6.16 -3.36
CA ASP A 135 -23.39 -7.04 -3.95
C ASP A 135 -22.91 -6.52 -5.32
N SER A 136 -23.79 -5.94 -6.13
CA SER A 136 -23.43 -5.30 -7.39
C SER A 136 -22.52 -4.08 -7.19
N LYS A 137 -22.85 -3.19 -6.24
CA LYS A 137 -22.02 -2.01 -5.93
C LYS A 137 -20.68 -2.38 -5.30
N ALA A 138 -20.62 -3.42 -4.46
CA ALA A 138 -19.39 -3.91 -3.87
C ALA A 138 -18.48 -4.56 -4.92
N HIS A 139 -19.06 -5.31 -5.87
CA HIS A 139 -18.33 -5.91 -6.98
C HIS A 139 -17.74 -4.83 -7.90
N ASP A 140 -18.47 -3.77 -8.15
CA ASP A 140 -18.03 -2.61 -8.93
C ASP A 140 -16.90 -1.84 -8.21
N ALA A 141 -16.99 -1.58 -6.90
CA ALA A 141 -15.93 -0.95 -6.12
C ALA A 141 -14.63 -1.79 -6.10
N ALA A 142 -14.74 -3.11 -5.99
CA ALA A 142 -13.58 -3.99 -6.05
C ALA A 142 -12.93 -4.00 -7.44
N HIS A 143 -13.72 -3.89 -8.52
CA HIS A 143 -13.21 -3.75 -9.88
C HIS A 143 -12.46 -2.41 -10.04
N ARG A 144 -13.06 -1.30 -9.64
CA ARG A 144 -12.42 0.02 -9.70
C ARG A 144 -11.10 0.04 -8.92
N GLY A 145 -11.10 -0.48 -7.71
CA GLY A 145 -9.90 -0.59 -6.90
C GLY A 145 -8.78 -1.39 -7.58
N ARG A 146 -9.09 -2.56 -8.15
CA ARG A 146 -8.11 -3.37 -8.89
C ARG A 146 -7.58 -2.66 -10.13
N SER A 147 -8.43 -1.97 -10.89
CA SER A 147 -8.03 -1.24 -12.08
C SER A 147 -7.07 -0.09 -11.74
N VAL A 148 -7.39 0.68 -10.71
CA VAL A 148 -6.51 1.76 -10.22
C VAL A 148 -5.18 1.20 -9.69
N CYS A 149 -5.19 0.12 -8.91
CA CYS A 149 -3.97 -0.53 -8.45
C CYS A 149 -3.09 -1.02 -9.62
N ALA A 150 -3.68 -1.57 -10.66
CA ALA A 150 -2.93 -2.01 -11.85
C ALA A 150 -2.30 -0.81 -12.57
N LEU A 151 -3.04 0.29 -12.71
CA LEU A 151 -2.55 1.54 -13.30
C LEU A 151 -1.39 2.13 -12.49
N GLN A 152 -1.53 2.22 -11.17
CA GLN A 152 -0.48 2.72 -10.27
C GLN A 152 0.80 1.89 -10.39
N ARG A 153 0.69 0.56 -10.35
CA ARG A 153 1.85 -0.34 -10.49
C ARG A 153 2.57 -0.16 -11.83
N ALA A 154 1.81 -0.11 -12.92
CA ALA A 154 2.40 0.08 -14.25
C ALA A 154 3.15 1.42 -14.34
N TYR A 155 2.63 2.47 -13.73
CA TYR A 155 3.28 3.77 -13.68
C TYR A 155 4.52 3.76 -12.78
N GLU A 156 4.43 3.16 -11.59
CA GLU A 156 5.53 3.03 -10.65
C GLU A 156 6.69 2.22 -11.22
N ASP A 157 6.40 1.10 -11.92
CA ASP A 157 7.43 0.30 -12.61
C ASP A 157 8.14 1.11 -13.69
N LYS A 158 7.38 1.85 -14.50
CA LYS A 158 7.93 2.73 -15.54
C LYS A 158 8.80 3.84 -14.94
N THR A 159 8.38 4.44 -13.84
CA THR A 159 9.07 5.54 -13.17
C THR A 159 10.33 5.07 -12.45
N LEU A 160 10.31 3.86 -11.90
CA LEU A 160 11.44 3.27 -11.17
C LEU A 160 12.55 2.75 -12.12
N ALA A 161 12.20 2.28 -13.31
CA ALA A 161 13.14 1.61 -14.23
C ALA A 161 14.41 2.44 -14.52
N PRO A 162 14.35 3.75 -14.86
CA PRO A 162 15.55 4.56 -15.12
C PRO A 162 16.51 4.62 -13.92
N LEU A 163 15.98 4.72 -12.70
CA LEU A 163 16.81 4.70 -11.49
C LEU A 163 17.51 3.36 -11.31
N LEU A 164 16.82 2.25 -11.49
CA LEU A 164 17.43 0.91 -11.36
C LEU A 164 18.48 0.67 -12.43
N ASP A 165 18.24 1.13 -13.67
CA ASP A 165 19.21 1.04 -14.76
C ASP A 165 20.50 1.80 -14.43
N TRP A 166 20.36 3.03 -13.93
CA TRP A 166 21.49 3.84 -13.49
C TRP A 166 22.24 3.18 -12.32
N LEU A 167 21.54 2.69 -11.30
CA LEU A 167 22.12 2.05 -10.13
C LEU A 167 22.89 0.77 -10.47
N ARG A 168 22.39 -0.04 -11.42
CA ARG A 168 23.08 -1.26 -11.88
C ARG A 168 24.39 -0.97 -12.61
N GLY A 169 24.52 0.20 -13.20
CA GLY A 169 25.77 0.67 -13.80
C GLY A 169 26.86 1.08 -12.81
N ARG A 170 26.55 1.13 -11.49
CA ARG A 170 27.46 1.62 -10.44
C ARG A 170 28.15 0.45 -9.73
N ASN A 171 29.45 0.67 -9.42
CA ASN A 171 30.29 -0.30 -8.67
C ASN A 171 30.61 0.16 -7.23
N ASP A 172 30.24 1.37 -6.88
CA ASP A 172 30.52 2.03 -5.59
C ASP A 172 29.36 1.91 -4.58
N LEU A 173 28.30 1.23 -4.97
CA LEU A 173 27.13 0.96 -4.14
C LEU A 173 26.60 -0.47 -4.36
N ARG A 174 25.76 -0.93 -3.45
CA ARG A 174 25.06 -2.21 -3.59
C ARG A 174 23.57 -2.03 -3.37
N ILE A 175 22.74 -2.43 -4.34
CA ILE A 175 21.30 -2.51 -4.19
C ILE A 175 20.98 -3.68 -3.25
N LEU A 176 20.17 -3.41 -2.22
CA LEU A 176 19.70 -4.44 -1.28
C LEU A 176 18.32 -4.92 -1.71
N GLY A 177 18.24 -6.13 -2.19
CA GLY A 177 17.01 -6.76 -2.69
C GLY A 177 16.97 -6.88 -4.21
N ASN A 178 15.75 -6.98 -4.76
CA ASN A 178 15.55 -7.11 -6.20
C ASN A 178 15.91 -5.80 -6.93
N ASP A 179 16.67 -5.87 -7.98
CA ASP A 179 17.16 -4.74 -8.79
C ASP A 179 16.43 -4.59 -10.14
N HIS A 180 15.34 -5.33 -10.35
CA HIS A 180 14.52 -5.31 -11.57
C HIS A 180 13.09 -4.92 -11.29
N THR A 181 12.42 -4.30 -12.28
CA THR A 181 10.98 -4.01 -12.30
C THR A 181 10.20 -5.19 -12.90
N ASP A 182 10.49 -6.42 -12.47
CA ASP A 182 9.77 -7.58 -12.98
C ASP A 182 8.37 -7.63 -12.35
N THR A 183 7.36 -7.48 -13.19
CA THR A 183 5.95 -7.57 -12.80
C THR A 183 5.55 -8.93 -12.22
N ALA A 184 6.30 -9.99 -12.54
CA ALA A 184 6.05 -11.34 -12.02
C ALA A 184 6.37 -11.45 -10.52
N THR A 185 7.35 -10.71 -10.03
CA THR A 185 7.75 -10.71 -8.61
C THR A 185 7.08 -9.64 -7.77
N GLY A 186 6.43 -8.65 -8.41
CA GLY A 186 5.66 -7.61 -7.74
C GLY A 186 6.47 -6.81 -6.71
N ARG A 187 7.40 -5.95 -7.17
CA ARG A 187 8.09 -5.02 -6.27
C ARG A 187 7.31 -3.71 -6.12
N VAL A 188 7.54 -3.03 -5.01
CA VAL A 188 7.14 -1.64 -4.81
C VAL A 188 8.32 -0.71 -5.09
N PRO A 189 8.10 0.56 -5.46
CA PRO A 189 9.16 1.49 -5.83
C PRO A 189 9.91 2.03 -4.60
N THR A 190 10.48 1.11 -3.82
CA THR A 190 11.36 1.40 -2.69
C THR A 190 12.69 0.69 -2.91
N VAL A 191 13.78 1.45 -2.92
CA VAL A 191 15.14 0.94 -3.13
C VAL A 191 15.97 1.23 -1.90
N ALA A 192 16.62 0.21 -1.34
CA ALA A 192 17.59 0.35 -0.27
C ALA A 192 18.99 0.16 -0.83
N LEU A 193 19.90 1.08 -0.48
CA LEU A 193 21.27 1.10 -0.97
C LEU A 193 22.25 1.01 0.19
N HIS A 194 23.21 0.13 0.06
CA HIS A 194 24.43 0.14 0.88
C HIS A 194 25.51 0.91 0.13
N THR A 195 26.14 1.88 0.80
CA THR A 195 27.11 2.82 0.25
C THR A 195 28.36 2.87 1.12
N ALA A 196 29.49 3.30 0.55
CA ALA A 196 30.74 3.44 1.30
C ALA A 196 30.68 4.56 2.35
N ARG A 197 29.90 5.61 2.07
CA ARG A 197 29.66 6.73 3.00
C ARG A 197 28.43 6.40 3.89
N PRO A 198 28.36 6.93 5.13
CA PRO A 198 27.17 6.81 5.96
C PRO A 198 25.94 7.35 5.25
N ALA A 199 24.84 6.58 5.28
CA ALA A 199 23.61 6.92 4.57
C ALA A 199 23.04 8.29 4.96
N ALA A 200 23.15 8.66 6.24
CA ALA A 200 22.68 9.96 6.73
C ALA A 200 23.44 11.15 6.10
N ALA A 201 24.74 11.01 5.85
CA ALA A 201 25.52 12.04 5.18
C ALA A 201 25.07 12.23 3.72
N ILE A 202 24.83 11.10 3.01
CA ILE A 202 24.34 11.14 1.63
C ILE A 202 22.94 11.76 1.57
N ALA A 203 22.04 11.38 2.48
CA ALA A 203 20.70 11.97 2.54
C ALA A 203 20.73 13.49 2.80
N THR A 204 21.68 13.96 3.63
CA THR A 204 21.89 15.39 3.87
C THR A 204 22.36 16.11 2.61
N ASP A 205 23.32 15.55 1.90
CA ASP A 205 23.83 16.14 0.65
C ASP A 205 22.74 16.15 -0.44
N LEU A 206 21.97 15.08 -0.57
CA LEU A 206 20.83 15.02 -1.48
C LEU A 206 19.78 16.10 -1.21
N ALA A 207 19.56 16.47 0.06
CA ALA A 207 18.64 17.54 0.41
C ALA A 207 19.09 18.91 -0.17
N ALA A 208 20.40 19.16 -0.32
CA ALA A 208 20.92 20.35 -0.99
C ALA A 208 20.59 20.37 -2.50
N HIS A 209 20.31 19.21 -3.08
CA HIS A 209 19.85 19.06 -4.47
C HIS A 209 18.31 18.99 -4.59
N GLY A 210 17.58 19.31 -3.52
CA GLY A 210 16.11 19.28 -3.49
C GLY A 210 15.50 17.87 -3.42
N VAL A 211 16.30 16.86 -3.07
CA VAL A 211 15.88 15.46 -2.99
C VAL A 211 15.76 15.02 -1.54
N MET A 212 14.60 14.50 -1.14
CA MET A 212 14.39 13.93 0.19
C MET A 212 14.56 12.42 0.15
N ALA A 213 15.60 11.91 0.81
CA ALA A 213 15.88 10.49 0.95
C ALA A 213 15.84 10.07 2.42
N GLY A 214 15.43 8.82 2.68
CA GLY A 214 15.52 8.25 4.03
C GLY A 214 16.89 7.63 4.29
N ALA A 215 17.37 7.71 5.54
CA ALA A 215 18.60 7.06 5.96
C ALA A 215 18.42 6.42 7.34
N GLY A 216 19.03 5.25 7.57
CA GLY A 216 19.01 4.55 8.85
C GLY A 216 18.76 3.06 8.72
N ASP A 217 18.39 2.43 9.83
CA ASP A 217 18.12 0.99 9.91
C ASP A 217 16.67 0.61 9.62
N PHE A 218 15.77 1.58 9.62
CA PHE A 218 14.34 1.40 9.36
C PHE A 218 13.68 0.29 10.21
N TYR A 219 14.12 0.12 11.45
CA TYR A 219 13.73 -0.97 12.38
C TYR A 219 14.11 -2.37 11.88
N ALA A 220 15.03 -2.47 10.90
CA ALA A 220 15.47 -3.71 10.28
C ALA A 220 16.91 -4.08 10.66
N VAL A 221 17.36 -3.74 11.86
CA VAL A 221 18.73 -3.93 12.37
C VAL A 221 19.28 -5.33 12.07
N ARG A 222 18.48 -6.38 12.36
CA ARG A 222 18.90 -7.78 12.13
C ARG A 222 19.05 -8.10 10.64
N THR A 223 18.13 -7.60 9.82
CA THR A 223 18.18 -7.81 8.36
C THR A 223 19.37 -7.11 7.75
N ILE A 224 19.62 -5.86 8.13
CA ILE A 224 20.76 -5.06 7.67
C ILE A 224 22.06 -5.75 8.05
N GLY A 225 22.22 -6.19 9.31
CA GLY A 225 23.38 -6.94 9.76
C GLY A 225 23.55 -8.27 9.02
N ALA A 226 22.48 -9.03 8.79
CA ALA A 226 22.52 -10.29 8.03
C ALA A 226 22.91 -10.10 6.55
N LEU A 227 22.64 -8.91 5.99
CA LEU A 227 23.09 -8.52 4.64
C LEU A 227 24.53 -8.02 4.61
N GLY A 228 25.25 -8.04 5.74
CA GLY A 228 26.63 -7.60 5.85
C GLY A 228 26.80 -6.08 5.81
N CYS A 229 25.76 -5.33 6.18
CA CYS A 229 25.82 -3.89 6.34
C CYS A 229 25.93 -3.53 7.83
N ASP A 230 26.63 -2.43 8.15
CA ASP A 230 26.64 -1.88 9.49
C ASP A 230 25.32 -1.17 9.79
N PRO A 231 24.53 -1.62 10.77
CA PRO A 231 23.28 -0.94 11.13
C PRO A 231 23.46 0.50 11.62
N GLU A 232 24.62 0.83 12.26
CA GLU A 232 24.94 2.19 12.72
C GLU A 232 25.16 3.15 11.53
N ALA A 233 25.80 2.67 10.45
CA ALA A 233 25.95 3.43 9.22
C ALA A 233 24.61 3.58 8.47
N GLY A 234 23.72 2.65 8.69
CA GLY A 234 22.41 2.58 8.05
C GLY A 234 22.45 2.29 6.55
N VAL A 235 21.29 2.33 5.92
CA VAL A 235 21.11 2.24 4.47
C VAL A 235 20.41 3.47 3.95
N LEU A 236 20.73 3.89 2.73
CA LEU A 236 19.99 4.94 2.04
C LEU A 236 18.73 4.32 1.45
N ARG A 237 17.56 4.95 1.67
CA ARG A 237 16.29 4.49 1.12
C ARG A 237 15.68 5.56 0.22
N LEU A 238 15.40 5.17 -1.00
CA LEU A 238 14.72 5.93 -2.02
C LEU A 238 13.34 5.33 -2.22
N SER A 239 12.28 6.15 -2.19
CA SER A 239 10.90 5.65 -2.30
C SER A 239 10.08 6.59 -3.16
N PHE A 240 9.30 6.01 -4.06
CA PHE A 240 8.38 6.70 -4.93
C PHE A 240 6.93 6.32 -4.61
N VAL A 241 6.03 7.10 -5.15
CA VAL A 241 4.59 6.83 -5.19
C VAL A 241 4.07 7.17 -6.59
N HIS A 242 2.84 6.79 -6.87
CA HIS A 242 2.25 6.94 -8.21
C HIS A 242 2.11 8.40 -8.71
N TYR A 243 2.38 9.41 -7.92
CA TYR A 243 2.44 10.81 -8.33
C TYR A 243 3.86 11.38 -8.42
N THR A 244 4.89 10.54 -8.26
CA THR A 244 6.29 10.93 -8.53
C THR A 244 6.48 11.09 -10.04
N SER A 245 6.95 12.25 -10.47
CA SER A 245 7.17 12.55 -11.90
C SER A 245 8.48 11.99 -12.43
N ALA A 246 8.61 11.92 -13.77
CA ALA A 246 9.86 11.54 -14.41
C ALA A 246 10.99 12.57 -14.12
N ASP A 247 10.65 13.85 -14.07
CA ASP A 247 11.61 14.94 -13.80
C ASP A 247 12.17 14.81 -12.36
N GLU A 248 11.36 14.40 -11.38
CA GLU A 248 11.82 14.16 -10.01
C GLU A 248 12.77 12.96 -9.95
N VAL A 249 12.57 11.94 -10.77
CA VAL A 249 13.50 10.80 -10.87
C VAL A 249 14.81 11.21 -11.55
N GLU A 250 14.76 12.03 -12.58
CA GLU A 250 15.96 12.60 -13.23
C GLU A 250 16.74 13.48 -12.23
N GLN A 251 16.04 14.33 -11.46
CA GLN A 251 16.65 15.13 -10.39
C GLN A 251 17.31 14.25 -9.33
N LEU A 252 16.66 13.14 -8.92
CA LEU A 252 17.23 12.18 -7.99
C LEU A 252 18.51 11.55 -8.54
N ILE A 253 18.51 11.09 -9.80
CA ILE A 253 19.68 10.47 -10.44
C ILE A 253 20.83 11.47 -10.50
N TRP A 254 20.55 12.70 -10.92
CA TRP A 254 21.55 13.78 -10.95
C TRP A 254 22.10 14.09 -9.55
N GLY A 255 21.23 14.18 -8.55
CA GLY A 255 21.65 14.40 -7.16
C GLY A 255 22.50 13.26 -6.61
N LEU A 256 22.18 12.02 -6.91
CA LEU A 256 22.98 10.85 -6.55
C LEU A 256 24.35 10.85 -7.24
N ASP A 257 24.42 11.23 -8.52
CA ASP A 257 25.67 11.30 -9.26
C ASP A 257 26.61 12.39 -8.72
N ALA A 258 26.05 13.48 -8.24
CA ALA A 258 26.79 14.58 -7.61
C ALA A 258 27.25 14.25 -6.18
N THR A 259 26.64 13.28 -5.51
CA THR A 259 26.82 13.02 -4.08
C THR A 259 27.63 11.75 -3.80
N LEU A 260 27.53 10.73 -4.64
CA LEU A 260 28.23 9.46 -4.52
C LEU A 260 29.60 9.49 -5.20
#